data_f994085923851d1ff9adb2374aaa2e76
#
_entry.id   f994085923851d1ff9adb2374aaa2e76
#
_cell.length_a   1.000
_cell.length_b   1.000
_cell.length_c   1.000
_cell.angle_alpha   90.00
_cell.angle_beta   90.00
_cell.angle_gamma   90.00
#
_symmetry.space_group_name_H-M   'P 1'
#
loop_
_entity.id
_entity.type
_entity.pdbx_description
1 polymer ?
#
loop_
_entity_poly.entity_id
_entity_poly.type
_entity_poly.pdbx_seq_one_letter_code
_entity_poly.pdbx_strand_id
1 'polypeptide(L)'
;GVYDDAFFHYGKGNALRRADLKFDPNAVNAHINRIISAFTPELMSRLAEHGDTSTRPLMIVGMPRSGTTLLEQVLCAHPDVETAGELRSLAQAAKAFTRQGEKPWPECIEDLSNEDLTTSATAYLRALSTRSETAVKVIDKMPQNFLHLGFAALLFPKAVFVHCVREPLDTCLSNFFQIFPPGIDFAYDLFDLGQYYRSYEELMSHWKILLESRLITVRYEELVSDPERVLRLLLESLSLQWD
;
A
#
# COMPACT_ATOMS: atom_id res chain seq x y z
N GLY A 1 27.06 -15.97 19.57
CA GLY A 1 26.12 -15.77 20.69
C GLY A 1 24.69 -16.12 20.30
N VAL A 2 23.73 -16.01 21.22
CA VAL A 2 22.33 -16.44 20.98
C VAL A 2 21.70 -15.75 19.73
N TYR A 3 22.06 -14.51 19.48
CA TYR A 3 21.57 -13.78 18.28
C TYR A 3 22.20 -14.28 16.99
N ASP A 4 23.48 -14.64 16.98
CA ASP A 4 24.15 -15.19 15.81
C ASP A 4 23.58 -16.56 15.47
N ASP A 5 23.33 -17.38 16.48
CA ASP A 5 22.71 -18.70 16.31
C ASP A 5 21.27 -18.56 15.76
N ALA A 6 20.49 -17.62 16.31
CA ALA A 6 19.14 -17.33 15.81
C ALA A 6 19.18 -16.90 14.33
N PHE A 7 20.03 -15.93 13.99
CA PHE A 7 20.18 -15.45 12.61
C PHE A 7 20.58 -16.58 11.64
N PHE A 8 21.53 -17.43 12.07
CA PHE A 8 21.95 -18.60 11.31
C PHE A 8 20.78 -19.58 11.04
N HIS A 9 19.94 -19.85 12.04
CA HIS A 9 18.79 -20.73 11.87
C HIS A 9 17.71 -20.12 10.98
N TYR A 10 17.42 -18.80 11.11
CA TYR A 10 16.55 -18.10 10.18
C TYR A 10 17.07 -18.17 8.75
N GLY A 11 18.38 -17.93 8.55
CA GLY A 11 19.01 -18.04 7.23
C GLY A 11 18.85 -19.41 6.59
N LYS A 12 19.05 -20.49 7.38
CA LYS A 12 18.82 -21.87 6.90
C LYS A 12 17.36 -22.13 6.53
N GLY A 13 16.42 -21.74 7.40
CA GLY A 13 14.99 -21.92 7.14
C GLY A 13 14.54 -21.16 5.90
N ASN A 14 14.98 -19.93 5.77
CA ASN A 14 14.68 -19.08 4.63
C ASN A 14 15.28 -19.62 3.32
N ALA A 15 16.52 -20.11 3.34
CA ALA A 15 17.16 -20.74 2.16
C ALA A 15 16.36 -21.96 1.66
N LEU A 16 15.85 -22.80 2.57
CA LEU A 16 14.97 -23.92 2.21
C LEU A 16 13.68 -23.41 1.57
N ARG A 17 13.04 -22.40 2.17
CA ARG A 17 11.81 -21.82 1.63
C ARG A 17 12.05 -21.15 0.28
N ARG A 18 13.15 -20.38 0.13
CA ARG A 18 13.53 -19.68 -1.11
C ARG A 18 13.72 -20.65 -2.28
N ALA A 19 14.27 -21.82 -2.03
CA ALA A 19 14.49 -22.85 -3.06
C ALA A 19 13.19 -23.32 -3.73
N ASP A 20 12.06 -23.29 -3.01
CA ASP A 20 10.76 -23.69 -3.52
C ASP A 20 10.00 -22.54 -4.24
N LEU A 21 10.54 -21.31 -4.19
CA LEU A 21 9.89 -20.13 -4.72
C LEU A 21 10.49 -19.71 -6.07
N LYS A 22 9.61 -19.28 -6.97
CA LYS A 22 9.99 -18.67 -8.26
C LYS A 22 9.93 -17.15 -8.15
N PHE A 23 10.80 -16.57 -7.33
CA PHE A 23 10.89 -15.11 -7.20
C PHE A 23 12.05 -14.58 -8.06
N ASP A 24 11.77 -13.53 -8.85
CA ASP A 24 12.75 -12.82 -9.67
C ASP A 24 12.70 -11.32 -9.34
N PRO A 25 13.70 -10.76 -8.65
CA PRO A 25 13.75 -9.34 -8.32
C PRO A 25 13.81 -8.43 -9.56
N ASN A 26 14.36 -8.90 -10.68
CA ASN A 26 14.39 -8.12 -11.92
C ASN A 26 12.99 -7.98 -12.51
N ALA A 27 12.17 -9.02 -12.45
CA ALA A 27 10.78 -8.96 -12.89
C ALA A 27 9.95 -7.98 -12.03
N VAL A 28 10.22 -7.92 -10.72
CA VAL A 28 9.59 -6.95 -9.82
C VAL A 28 10.00 -5.52 -10.18
N ASN A 29 11.30 -5.28 -10.34
CA ASN A 29 11.81 -3.97 -10.74
C ASN A 29 11.23 -3.53 -12.08
N ALA A 30 11.21 -4.41 -13.09
CA ALA A 30 10.61 -4.13 -14.38
C ALA A 30 9.11 -3.79 -14.26
N HIS A 31 8.37 -4.48 -13.39
CA HIS A 31 6.95 -4.18 -13.15
C HIS A 31 6.76 -2.80 -12.49
N ILE A 32 7.58 -2.46 -11.51
CA ILE A 32 7.55 -1.14 -10.84
C ILE A 32 7.87 -0.03 -11.84
N ASN A 33 8.89 -0.20 -12.69
CA ASN A 33 9.22 0.76 -13.73
C ASN A 33 8.07 0.97 -14.74
N ARG A 34 7.33 -0.08 -15.07
CA ARG A 34 6.12 0.02 -15.90
C ARG A 34 5.03 0.82 -15.20
N ILE A 35 4.83 0.62 -13.88
CA ILE A 35 3.87 1.43 -13.11
C ILE A 35 4.29 2.91 -13.13
N ILE A 36 5.54 3.22 -12.84
CA ILE A 36 6.07 4.59 -12.86
C ILE A 36 5.85 5.23 -14.24
N SER A 37 6.14 4.50 -15.31
CA SER A 37 5.98 4.98 -16.68
C SER A 37 4.52 5.19 -17.09
N ALA A 38 3.61 4.37 -16.59
CA ALA A 38 2.18 4.44 -16.93
C ALA A 38 1.45 5.59 -16.18
N PHE A 39 1.82 5.85 -14.93
CA PHE A 39 1.17 6.88 -14.12
C PHE A 39 1.95 8.19 -14.18
N THR A 40 1.71 8.99 -15.24
CA THR A 40 2.32 10.31 -15.42
C THR A 40 1.45 11.44 -14.85
N PRO A 41 2.01 12.65 -14.60
CA PRO A 41 1.22 13.81 -14.21
C PRO A 41 0.09 14.13 -15.20
N GLU A 42 0.34 13.96 -16.50
CA GLU A 42 -0.62 14.20 -17.56
C GLU A 42 -1.80 13.21 -17.51
N LEU A 43 -1.49 11.91 -17.31
CA LEU A 43 -2.52 10.89 -17.12
C LEU A 43 -3.37 11.19 -15.88
N MET A 44 -2.70 11.45 -14.76
CA MET A 44 -3.37 11.74 -13.49
C MET A 44 -4.29 12.96 -13.60
N SER A 45 -3.83 14.04 -14.24
CA SER A 45 -4.63 15.24 -14.48
C SER A 45 -5.83 14.96 -15.39
N ARG A 46 -5.64 14.21 -16.48
CA ARG A 46 -6.69 13.88 -17.45
C ARG A 46 -7.83 13.07 -16.84
N LEU A 47 -7.51 12.14 -15.93
CA LEU A 47 -8.49 11.21 -15.35
C LEU A 47 -9.01 11.64 -13.97
N ALA A 48 -8.42 12.66 -13.34
CA ALA A 48 -8.76 13.07 -11.97
C ALA A 48 -10.23 13.51 -11.77
N GLU A 49 -10.91 13.98 -12.82
CA GLU A 49 -12.28 14.48 -12.72
C GLU A 49 -13.35 13.38 -12.77
N HIS A 50 -12.95 12.14 -13.03
CA HIS A 50 -13.87 11.03 -13.30
C HIS A 50 -14.06 10.05 -12.14
N GLY A 51 -13.29 10.21 -11.06
CA GLY A 51 -13.40 9.40 -9.85
C GLY A 51 -14.57 9.79 -8.96
N ASP A 52 -14.84 8.94 -7.96
CA ASP A 52 -15.82 9.23 -6.91
C ASP A 52 -15.23 10.23 -5.90
N THR A 53 -16.01 11.23 -5.53
CA THR A 53 -15.57 12.29 -4.61
C THR A 53 -15.56 11.88 -3.13
N SER A 54 -15.88 10.64 -2.82
CA SER A 54 -15.85 10.10 -1.46
C SER A 54 -14.48 10.25 -0.82
N THR A 55 -14.48 10.77 0.39
CA THR A 55 -13.28 10.80 1.26
C THR A 55 -13.27 9.70 2.30
N ARG A 56 -14.24 8.79 2.21
CA ARG A 56 -14.41 7.69 3.17
C ARG A 56 -13.29 6.64 3.13
N PRO A 57 -12.73 6.27 1.96
CA PRO A 57 -11.60 5.35 1.92
C PRO A 57 -10.36 5.96 2.55
N LEU A 58 -9.75 5.24 3.48
CA LEU A 58 -8.46 5.55 4.08
C LEU A 58 -7.52 4.37 3.86
N MET A 59 -6.57 4.52 2.93
CA MET A 59 -5.63 3.44 2.63
C MET A 59 -4.35 3.61 3.41
N ILE A 60 -3.96 2.55 4.14
CA ILE A 60 -2.68 2.48 4.83
C ILE A 60 -1.77 1.51 4.06
N VAL A 61 -0.69 2.04 3.54
CA VAL A 61 0.28 1.30 2.72
C VAL A 61 1.70 1.40 3.29
N GLY A 62 2.58 0.53 2.83
CA GLY A 62 3.99 0.52 3.20
C GLY A 62 4.58 -0.87 3.00
N MET A 63 5.83 -1.03 3.39
CA MET A 63 6.41 -2.38 3.47
C MET A 63 5.68 -3.21 4.54
N PRO A 64 5.54 -4.53 4.37
CA PRO A 64 5.19 -5.38 5.50
C PRO A 64 6.15 -5.11 6.66
N ARG A 65 5.65 -5.15 7.89
CA ARG A 65 6.45 -4.90 9.12
C ARG A 65 6.90 -3.44 9.33
N SER A 66 6.38 -2.47 8.58
CA SER A 66 6.68 -1.04 8.76
C SER A 66 5.80 -0.33 9.81
N GLY A 67 4.91 -1.07 10.51
CA GLY A 67 4.03 -0.48 11.53
C GLY A 67 2.60 -0.21 11.06
N THR A 68 2.22 -0.62 9.86
CA THR A 68 0.86 -0.43 9.30
C THR A 68 -0.24 -0.97 10.22
N THR A 69 -0.03 -2.12 10.88
CA THR A 69 -1.01 -2.69 11.82
C THR A 69 -1.11 -1.88 13.12
N LEU A 70 0.00 -1.36 13.63
CA LEU A 70 -0.04 -0.50 14.81
C LEU A 70 -0.85 0.77 14.51
N LEU A 71 -0.57 1.41 13.38
CA LEU A 71 -1.28 2.61 12.97
C LEU A 71 -2.78 2.36 12.77
N GLU A 72 -3.15 1.25 12.10
CA GLU A 72 -4.53 0.81 11.95
C GLU A 72 -5.24 0.69 13.31
N GLN A 73 -4.63 -0.02 14.27
CA GLN A 73 -5.22 -0.26 15.59
C GLN A 73 -5.41 1.05 16.37
N VAL A 74 -4.44 1.95 16.30
CA VAL A 74 -4.53 3.23 16.99
C VAL A 74 -5.59 4.14 16.38
N LEU A 75 -5.68 4.18 15.04
CA LEU A 75 -6.73 4.95 14.35
C LEU A 75 -8.14 4.39 14.61
N CYS A 76 -8.28 3.07 14.72
CA CYS A 76 -9.56 2.43 15.05
C CYS A 76 -10.03 2.68 16.51
N ALA A 77 -9.20 3.29 17.35
CA ALA A 77 -9.68 3.79 18.65
C ALA A 77 -10.58 5.03 18.52
N HIS A 78 -10.51 5.73 17.38
CA HIS A 78 -11.36 6.88 17.10
C HIS A 78 -12.79 6.42 16.71
N PRO A 79 -13.87 7.04 17.27
CA PRO A 79 -15.25 6.57 17.05
C PRO A 79 -15.72 6.63 15.60
N ASP A 80 -15.18 7.54 14.80
CA ASP A 80 -15.52 7.72 13.40
C ASP A 80 -14.67 6.89 12.43
N VAL A 81 -13.78 6.03 12.93
CA VAL A 81 -12.86 5.23 12.13
C VAL A 81 -13.07 3.74 12.36
N GLU A 82 -13.30 3.01 11.29
CA GLU A 82 -13.36 1.55 11.31
C GLU A 82 -12.39 0.95 10.28
N THR A 83 -12.15 -0.35 10.38
CA THR A 83 -11.27 -1.06 9.43
C THR A 83 -12.01 -2.11 8.63
N ALA A 84 -11.68 -2.19 7.35
CA ALA A 84 -12.05 -3.29 6.46
C ALA A 84 -10.98 -4.40 6.40
N GLY A 85 -9.86 -4.21 7.10
CA GLY A 85 -8.71 -5.11 7.05
C GLY A 85 -7.95 -5.00 5.73
N GLU A 86 -7.52 -6.13 5.20
CA GLU A 86 -6.72 -6.22 3.96
C GLU A 86 -7.61 -6.55 2.76
N LEU A 87 -8.02 -5.51 2.01
CA LEU A 87 -8.84 -5.69 0.82
C LEU A 87 -7.97 -5.96 -0.42
N ARG A 88 -8.38 -6.93 -1.21
CA ARG A 88 -7.74 -7.24 -2.50
C ARG A 88 -8.44 -6.56 -3.69
N SER A 89 -9.39 -5.68 -3.43
CA SER A 89 -10.27 -5.09 -4.45
C SER A 89 -9.51 -4.33 -5.52
N LEU A 90 -8.50 -3.53 -5.16
CA LEU A 90 -7.68 -2.80 -6.14
C LEU A 90 -6.90 -3.74 -7.07
N ALA A 91 -6.22 -4.72 -6.50
CA ALA A 91 -5.47 -5.71 -7.27
C ALA A 91 -6.39 -6.56 -8.18
N GLN A 92 -7.59 -6.88 -7.70
CA GLN A 92 -8.59 -7.62 -8.49
C GLN A 92 -9.11 -6.78 -9.65
N ALA A 93 -9.41 -5.50 -9.45
CA ALA A 93 -9.83 -4.58 -10.50
C ALA A 93 -8.74 -4.40 -11.56
N ALA A 94 -7.50 -4.13 -11.14
CA ALA A 94 -6.35 -4.03 -12.04
C ALA A 94 -6.18 -5.30 -12.91
N LYS A 95 -6.33 -6.49 -12.28
CA LYS A 95 -6.27 -7.77 -12.99
C LYS A 95 -7.45 -7.97 -13.96
N ALA A 96 -8.62 -7.45 -13.64
CA ALA A 96 -9.79 -7.54 -14.53
C ALA A 96 -9.57 -6.74 -15.82
N PHE A 97 -9.00 -5.54 -15.73
CA PHE A 97 -8.66 -4.74 -16.91
C PHE A 97 -7.63 -5.41 -17.82
N THR A 98 -6.62 -6.08 -17.25
CA THR A 98 -5.67 -6.89 -18.03
C THR A 98 -6.36 -7.96 -18.90
N ARG A 99 -7.48 -8.52 -18.45
CA ARG A 99 -8.22 -9.57 -19.17
C ARG A 99 -9.17 -9.02 -20.22
N GLN A 100 -9.63 -7.79 -20.08
CA GLN A 100 -10.60 -7.15 -20.96
C GLN A 100 -9.93 -6.36 -22.10
N GLY A 101 -8.71 -5.85 -21.87
CA GLY A 101 -8.01 -4.97 -22.78
C GLY A 101 -6.93 -5.66 -23.61
N GLU A 102 -6.47 -4.96 -24.64
CA GLU A 102 -5.32 -5.39 -25.45
C GLU A 102 -3.99 -5.19 -24.72
N LYS A 103 -3.91 -4.16 -23.86
CA LYS A 103 -2.73 -3.85 -23.05
C LYS A 103 -2.82 -4.49 -21.67
N PRO A 104 -1.71 -5.05 -21.12
CA PRO A 104 -1.68 -5.55 -19.76
C PRO A 104 -1.71 -4.39 -18.74
N TRP A 105 -1.96 -4.70 -17.45
CA TRP A 105 -1.71 -3.76 -16.36
C TRP A 105 -0.19 -3.58 -16.15
N PRO A 106 0.31 -2.35 -15.95
CA PRO A 106 -0.44 -1.09 -15.74
C PRO A 106 -0.76 -0.29 -17.03
N GLU A 107 -0.26 -0.66 -18.19
CA GLU A 107 -0.37 0.13 -19.42
C GLU A 107 -1.82 0.35 -19.88
N CYS A 108 -2.73 -0.57 -19.55
CA CYS A 108 -4.15 -0.42 -19.86
C CYS A 108 -4.83 0.77 -19.16
N ILE A 109 -4.16 1.42 -18.18
CA ILE A 109 -4.71 2.59 -17.48
C ILE A 109 -4.98 3.77 -18.41
N GLU A 110 -4.20 3.89 -19.50
CA GLU A 110 -4.38 4.93 -20.50
C GLU A 110 -5.71 4.84 -21.25
N ASP A 111 -6.24 3.61 -21.38
CA ASP A 111 -7.40 3.26 -22.16
C ASP A 111 -8.68 3.15 -21.30
N LEU A 112 -8.59 3.34 -19.98
CA LEU A 112 -9.76 3.28 -19.10
C LEU A 112 -10.73 4.43 -19.38
N SER A 113 -11.99 4.07 -19.50
CA SER A 113 -13.10 5.00 -19.64
C SER A 113 -13.53 5.56 -18.28
N ASN A 114 -14.33 6.63 -18.33
CA ASN A 114 -14.97 7.19 -17.12
C ASN A 114 -15.89 6.15 -16.46
N GLU A 115 -16.56 5.32 -17.23
CA GLU A 115 -17.43 4.26 -16.75
C GLU A 115 -16.63 3.18 -16.00
N ASP A 116 -15.44 2.82 -16.49
CA ASP A 116 -14.55 1.88 -15.80
C ASP A 116 -14.12 2.39 -14.43
N LEU A 117 -13.76 3.68 -14.34
CA LEU A 117 -13.37 4.31 -13.08
C LEU A 117 -14.56 4.40 -12.11
N THR A 118 -15.73 4.84 -12.57
CA THR A 118 -16.94 4.96 -11.75
C THR A 118 -17.40 3.58 -11.24
N THR A 119 -17.38 2.57 -12.12
CA THR A 119 -17.77 1.20 -11.78
C THR A 119 -16.81 0.61 -10.74
N SER A 120 -15.50 0.82 -10.92
CA SER A 120 -14.47 0.35 -9.98
C SER A 120 -14.58 1.06 -8.64
N ALA A 121 -14.79 2.37 -8.61
CA ALA A 121 -14.99 3.13 -7.38
C ALA A 121 -16.24 2.65 -6.61
N THR A 122 -17.35 2.46 -7.32
CA THR A 122 -18.60 1.95 -6.73
C THR A 122 -18.42 0.55 -6.14
N ALA A 123 -17.73 -0.34 -6.86
CA ALA A 123 -17.46 -1.70 -6.39
C ALA A 123 -16.56 -1.68 -5.14
N TYR A 124 -15.55 -0.80 -5.12
CA TYR A 124 -14.66 -0.63 -3.98
C TYR A 124 -15.40 -0.08 -2.74
N LEU A 125 -16.22 0.98 -2.90
CA LEU A 125 -17.04 1.53 -1.82
C LEU A 125 -18.02 0.50 -1.27
N ARG A 126 -18.61 -0.34 -2.12
CA ARG A 126 -19.45 -1.46 -1.68
C ARG A 126 -18.65 -2.45 -0.83
N ALA A 127 -17.43 -2.79 -1.23
CA ALA A 127 -16.56 -3.68 -0.43
C ALA A 127 -16.24 -3.08 0.94
N LEU A 128 -15.97 -1.78 1.03
CA LEU A 128 -15.82 -1.08 2.30
C LEU A 128 -17.10 -1.13 3.14
N SER A 129 -18.26 -0.86 2.54
CA SER A 129 -19.55 -0.82 3.24
C SER A 129 -19.99 -2.16 3.81
N THR A 130 -19.52 -3.29 3.26
CA THR A 130 -19.77 -4.61 3.87
C THR A 130 -19.06 -4.80 5.21
N ARG A 131 -18.09 -3.95 5.53
CA ARG A 131 -17.30 -4.01 6.78
C ARG A 131 -17.71 -2.92 7.77
N SER A 132 -18.16 -1.79 7.27
CA SER A 132 -18.69 -0.68 8.06
C SER A 132 -19.76 0.05 7.25
N GLU A 133 -20.88 0.39 7.88
CA GLU A 133 -21.95 1.17 7.22
C GLU A 133 -21.91 2.65 7.60
N THR A 134 -21.44 2.96 8.81
CA THR A 134 -21.63 4.27 9.44
C THR A 134 -20.35 5.08 9.61
N ALA A 135 -19.18 4.45 9.66
CA ALA A 135 -17.92 5.15 9.89
C ALA A 135 -17.63 6.23 8.84
N VAL A 136 -17.11 7.36 9.29
CA VAL A 136 -16.68 8.50 8.45
C VAL A 136 -15.48 8.10 7.61
N LYS A 137 -14.54 7.36 8.19
CA LYS A 137 -13.38 6.77 7.51
C LYS A 137 -13.37 5.25 7.68
N VAL A 138 -13.09 4.55 6.60
CA VAL A 138 -12.90 3.09 6.63
C VAL A 138 -11.52 2.76 6.10
N ILE A 139 -10.72 2.15 6.96
CA ILE A 139 -9.34 1.79 6.66
C ILE A 139 -9.32 0.52 5.78
N ASP A 140 -8.64 0.60 4.64
CA ASP A 140 -8.09 -0.55 3.93
C ASP A 140 -6.59 -0.60 4.23
N LYS A 141 -6.19 -1.49 5.15
CA LYS A 141 -4.79 -1.67 5.50
C LYS A 141 -4.24 -2.88 4.74
N MET A 142 -3.94 -2.69 3.48
CA MET A 142 -3.21 -3.63 2.64
C MET A 142 -1.83 -3.03 2.32
N PRO A 143 -0.75 -3.45 3.01
CA PRO A 143 0.57 -2.85 2.82
C PRO A 143 0.98 -2.77 1.35
N GLN A 144 0.77 -3.83 0.56
CA GLN A 144 1.14 -3.90 -0.85
C GLN A 144 0.24 -3.08 -1.80
N ASN A 145 -0.82 -2.43 -1.31
CA ASN A 145 -1.60 -1.49 -2.13
C ASN A 145 -0.79 -0.28 -2.61
N PHE A 146 0.45 -0.10 -2.15
CA PHE A 146 1.36 0.87 -2.76
C PHE A 146 1.59 0.62 -4.25
N LEU A 147 1.46 -0.61 -4.74
CA LEU A 147 1.49 -0.95 -6.16
C LEU A 147 0.29 -0.39 -6.95
N HIS A 148 -0.76 0.00 -6.27
CA HIS A 148 -2.03 0.44 -6.85
C HIS A 148 -2.44 1.85 -6.42
N LEU A 149 -1.56 2.63 -5.76
CA LEU A 149 -1.90 3.96 -5.25
C LEU A 149 -2.34 4.93 -6.35
N GLY A 150 -1.68 4.92 -7.50
CA GLY A 150 -2.10 5.75 -8.64
C GLY A 150 -3.52 5.44 -9.09
N PHE A 151 -3.88 4.16 -9.19
CA PHE A 151 -5.24 3.75 -9.52
C PHE A 151 -6.23 4.17 -8.43
N ALA A 152 -5.91 3.92 -7.16
CA ALA A 152 -6.74 4.35 -6.05
C ALA A 152 -6.97 5.87 -6.04
N ALA A 153 -5.95 6.65 -6.40
CA ALA A 153 -6.02 8.10 -6.48
C ALA A 153 -6.89 8.62 -7.64
N LEU A 154 -7.01 7.84 -8.72
CA LEU A 154 -7.96 8.09 -9.80
C LEU A 154 -9.38 7.71 -9.39
N LEU A 155 -9.56 6.59 -8.68
CA LEU A 155 -10.88 6.19 -8.17
C LEU A 155 -11.42 7.19 -7.15
N PHE A 156 -10.54 7.75 -6.29
CA PHE A 156 -10.90 8.63 -5.19
C PHE A 156 -10.02 9.88 -5.17
N PRO A 157 -10.28 10.86 -6.03
CA PRO A 157 -9.42 12.03 -6.20
C PRO A 157 -9.36 12.93 -4.94
N LYS A 158 -10.28 12.76 -3.99
CA LYS A 158 -10.31 13.49 -2.71
C LYS A 158 -9.86 12.65 -1.51
N ALA A 159 -9.55 11.37 -1.70
CA ALA A 159 -9.08 10.51 -0.62
C ALA A 159 -7.64 10.84 -0.23
N VAL A 160 -7.35 10.61 1.05
CA VAL A 160 -6.01 10.69 1.65
C VAL A 160 -5.46 9.28 1.82
N PHE A 161 -4.18 9.13 1.55
CA PHE A 161 -3.43 7.88 1.68
C PHE A 161 -2.38 8.03 2.77
N VAL A 162 -2.14 6.99 3.53
CA VAL A 162 -1.13 6.99 4.60
C VAL A 162 -0.04 5.99 4.29
N HIS A 163 1.18 6.48 4.23
CA HIS A 163 2.38 5.70 4.00
C HIS A 163 3.12 5.49 5.31
N CYS A 164 3.10 4.27 5.83
CA CYS A 164 3.90 3.88 6.98
C CYS A 164 5.33 3.57 6.57
N VAL A 165 6.27 4.27 7.20
CA VAL A 165 7.71 4.09 7.00
C VAL A 165 8.36 3.71 8.33
N ARG A 166 9.27 2.78 8.29
CA ARG A 166 10.14 2.39 9.39
C ARG A 166 11.57 2.31 8.89
N GLU A 167 12.53 2.40 9.79
CA GLU A 167 13.94 2.26 9.46
C GLU A 167 14.16 1.04 8.53
N PRO A 168 14.85 1.22 7.38
CA PRO A 168 14.95 0.20 6.34
C PRO A 168 15.53 -1.12 6.82
N LEU A 169 16.61 -1.10 7.61
CA LEU A 169 17.24 -2.31 8.11
C LEU A 169 16.32 -3.05 9.09
N ASP A 170 15.63 -2.34 9.97
CA ASP A 170 14.66 -2.92 10.91
C ASP A 170 13.49 -3.55 10.17
N THR A 171 12.99 -2.87 9.13
CA THR A 171 11.91 -3.38 8.30
C THR A 171 12.35 -4.66 7.58
N CYS A 172 13.50 -4.64 6.91
CA CYS A 172 14.03 -5.80 6.19
C CYS A 172 14.31 -6.98 7.14
N LEU A 173 14.97 -6.73 8.27
CA LEU A 173 15.26 -7.78 9.24
C LEU A 173 13.98 -8.38 9.83
N SER A 174 12.99 -7.56 10.14
CA SER A 174 11.68 -8.03 10.61
C SER A 174 10.93 -8.86 9.57
N ASN A 175 11.06 -8.53 8.28
CA ASN A 175 10.54 -9.36 7.18
C ASN A 175 11.29 -10.70 7.10
N PHE A 176 12.63 -10.69 7.16
CA PHE A 176 13.45 -11.89 7.06
C PHE A 176 13.17 -12.90 8.18
N PHE A 177 12.75 -12.45 9.35
CA PHE A 177 12.39 -13.29 10.49
C PHE A 177 10.94 -13.79 10.50
N GLN A 178 10.16 -13.48 9.46
CA GLN A 178 8.75 -13.83 9.40
C GLN A 178 8.45 -14.83 8.29
N ILE A 179 7.60 -15.81 8.59
CA ILE A 179 6.99 -16.67 7.56
C ILE A 179 5.71 -15.99 7.08
N PHE A 180 5.65 -15.69 5.79
CA PHE A 180 4.51 -15.02 5.17
C PHE A 180 3.64 -15.98 4.34
N PRO A 181 2.36 -15.64 4.16
CA PRO A 181 1.54 -16.26 3.13
C PRO A 181 2.09 -15.95 1.72
N PRO A 182 1.65 -16.67 0.67
CA PRO A 182 2.07 -16.41 -0.71
C PRO A 182 1.88 -14.96 -1.13
N GLY A 183 2.87 -14.41 -1.87
CA GLY A 183 2.85 -13.03 -2.38
C GLY A 183 3.87 -12.10 -1.68
N ILE A 184 4.57 -12.58 -0.66
CA ILE A 184 5.68 -11.87 0.00
C ILE A 184 6.95 -12.73 -0.14
N ASP A 185 7.20 -13.20 -1.35
CA ASP A 185 8.22 -14.19 -1.67
C ASP A 185 9.66 -13.62 -1.60
N PHE A 186 9.78 -12.29 -1.63
CA PHE A 186 11.04 -11.56 -1.48
C PHE A 186 11.64 -11.63 -0.07
N ALA A 187 10.86 -12.02 0.95
CA ALA A 187 11.28 -11.97 2.34
C ALA A 187 12.30 -13.06 2.75
N TYR A 188 12.51 -14.07 1.92
CA TYR A 188 13.28 -15.26 2.26
C TYR A 188 14.75 -15.24 1.78
N ASP A 189 15.18 -14.14 1.19
CA ASP A 189 16.58 -13.91 0.82
C ASP A 189 16.91 -12.43 1.06
N LEU A 190 18.08 -12.14 1.66
CA LEU A 190 18.44 -10.77 2.02
C LEU A 190 18.73 -9.89 0.80
N PHE A 191 19.27 -10.49 -0.27
CA PHE A 191 19.52 -9.75 -1.51
C PHE A 191 18.21 -9.42 -2.21
N ASP A 192 17.32 -10.42 -2.36
CA ASP A 192 15.99 -10.23 -2.95
C ASP A 192 15.19 -9.17 -2.18
N LEU A 193 15.23 -9.23 -0.85
CA LEU A 193 14.55 -8.28 0.05
C LEU A 193 15.11 -6.87 -0.11
N GLY A 194 16.43 -6.72 -0.18
CA GLY A 194 17.07 -5.43 -0.40
C GLY A 194 16.73 -4.83 -1.76
N GLN A 195 16.68 -5.65 -2.82
CA GLN A 195 16.28 -5.22 -4.16
C GLN A 195 14.81 -4.80 -4.20
N TYR A 196 13.93 -5.60 -3.56
CA TYR A 196 12.51 -5.26 -3.46
C TYR A 196 12.30 -3.95 -2.70
N TYR A 197 13.02 -3.74 -1.61
CA TYR A 197 12.93 -2.53 -0.80
C TYR A 197 13.31 -1.28 -1.62
N ARG A 198 14.39 -1.35 -2.41
CA ARG A 198 14.81 -0.25 -3.29
C ARG A 198 13.74 0.07 -4.35
N SER A 199 13.21 -0.95 -5.01
CA SER A 199 12.14 -0.76 -6.00
C SER A 199 10.88 -0.18 -5.37
N TYR A 200 10.55 -0.59 -4.13
CA TYR A 200 9.47 0.03 -3.36
C TYR A 200 9.73 1.50 -3.05
N GLU A 201 10.93 1.88 -2.60
CA GLU A 201 11.29 3.28 -2.34
C GLU A 201 11.19 4.15 -3.59
N GLU A 202 11.62 3.63 -4.73
CA GLU A 202 11.52 4.32 -6.03
C GLU A 202 10.06 4.60 -6.37
N LEU A 203 9.19 3.59 -6.25
CA LEU A 203 7.76 3.75 -6.50
C LEU A 203 7.09 4.72 -5.51
N MET A 204 7.42 4.63 -4.22
CA MET A 204 6.87 5.54 -3.22
C MET A 204 7.34 6.98 -3.41
N SER A 205 8.57 7.19 -3.89
CA SER A 205 9.08 8.52 -4.28
C SER A 205 8.29 9.10 -5.46
N HIS A 206 7.96 8.27 -6.45
CA HIS A 206 7.08 8.64 -7.56
C HIS A 206 5.68 9.05 -7.07
N TRP A 207 5.06 8.24 -6.21
CA TRP A 207 3.75 8.56 -5.65
C TRP A 207 3.78 9.84 -4.82
N LYS A 208 4.85 10.09 -4.08
CA LYS A 208 4.99 11.32 -3.30
C LYS A 208 4.94 12.58 -4.18
N ILE A 209 5.50 12.51 -5.37
CA ILE A 209 5.45 13.61 -6.35
C ILE A 209 4.02 13.77 -6.91
N LEU A 210 3.39 12.67 -7.33
CA LEU A 210 2.08 12.72 -7.98
C LEU A 210 0.91 13.01 -7.04
N LEU A 211 0.99 12.55 -5.79
CA LEU A 211 -0.10 12.66 -4.82
C LEU A 211 0.07 13.83 -3.87
N GLU A 212 1.28 14.39 -3.77
CA GLU A 212 1.61 15.56 -2.95
C GLU A 212 1.04 15.48 -1.52
N SER A 213 0.21 16.46 -1.12
CA SER A 213 -0.40 16.51 0.21
C SER A 213 -1.39 15.39 0.52
N ARG A 214 -1.82 14.62 -0.49
CA ARG A 214 -2.73 13.47 -0.29
C ARG A 214 -2.02 12.20 0.18
N LEU A 215 -0.68 12.13 0.10
CA LEU A 215 0.12 11.01 0.61
C LEU A 215 0.86 11.45 1.88
N ILE A 216 0.30 11.10 3.02
CA ILE A 216 0.86 11.45 4.33
C ILE A 216 1.84 10.36 4.77
N THR A 217 3.06 10.75 5.09
CA THR A 217 4.06 9.80 5.61
C THR A 217 4.01 9.79 7.14
N VAL A 218 3.85 8.60 7.72
CA VAL A 218 3.94 8.35 9.16
C VAL A 218 5.16 7.48 9.43
N ARG A 219 6.10 8.01 10.21
CA ARG A 219 7.27 7.26 10.65
C ARG A 219 6.94 6.45 11.90
N TYR A 220 7.23 5.15 11.84
CA TYR A 220 6.99 4.24 12.96
C TYR A 220 7.67 4.69 14.26
N GLU A 221 8.92 5.15 14.15
CA GLU A 221 9.72 5.60 15.29
C GLU A 221 9.10 6.83 15.96
N GLU A 222 8.55 7.76 15.16
CA GLU A 222 7.83 8.93 15.69
C GLU A 222 6.50 8.54 16.33
N LEU A 223 5.75 7.64 15.67
CA LEU A 223 4.48 7.12 16.19
C LEU A 223 4.65 6.44 17.55
N VAL A 224 5.77 5.73 17.76
CA VAL A 224 6.04 5.05 19.04
C VAL A 224 6.58 6.00 20.11
N SER A 225 7.42 6.98 19.72
CA SER A 225 8.05 7.90 20.66
C SER A 225 7.14 9.06 21.08
N ASP A 226 6.29 9.54 20.20
CA ASP A 226 5.38 10.67 20.43
C ASP A 226 4.05 10.46 19.70
N PRO A 227 3.25 9.46 20.14
CA PRO A 227 2.02 9.07 19.46
C PRO A 227 1.00 10.20 19.41
N GLU A 228 0.85 10.98 20.46
CA GLU A 228 -0.15 12.06 20.51
C GLU A 228 0.13 13.10 19.42
N ARG A 229 1.34 13.61 19.31
CA ARG A 229 1.70 14.59 18.27
C ARG A 229 1.44 14.05 16.86
N VAL A 230 1.89 12.81 16.59
CA VAL A 230 1.73 12.21 15.27
C VAL A 230 0.26 12.01 14.92
N LEU A 231 -0.54 11.53 15.87
CA LEU A 231 -1.96 11.27 15.65
C LEU A 231 -2.77 12.56 15.49
N ARG A 232 -2.47 13.62 16.28
CA ARG A 232 -3.14 14.92 16.10
C ARG A 232 -2.94 15.47 14.69
N LEU A 233 -1.72 15.45 14.16
CA LEU A 233 -1.41 15.89 12.80
C LEU A 233 -2.10 15.01 11.74
N LEU A 234 -2.15 13.72 11.98
CA LEU A 234 -2.81 12.79 11.06
C LEU A 234 -4.32 12.98 11.05
N LEU A 235 -4.98 13.08 12.20
CA LEU A 235 -6.42 13.30 12.32
C LEU A 235 -6.84 14.64 11.69
N GLU A 236 -6.05 15.70 11.89
CA GLU A 236 -6.25 16.99 11.21
C GLU A 236 -6.24 16.83 9.69
N SER A 237 -5.25 16.10 9.15
CA SER A 237 -5.14 15.81 7.72
C SER A 237 -6.30 14.95 7.19
N LEU A 238 -6.92 14.14 8.05
CA LEU A 238 -8.09 13.32 7.74
C LEU A 238 -9.42 14.07 7.95
N SER A 239 -9.38 15.32 8.41
CA SER A 239 -10.54 16.12 8.82
C SER A 239 -11.35 15.45 9.94
N LEU A 240 -10.65 14.79 10.87
CA LEU A 240 -11.20 14.21 12.09
C LEU A 240 -10.80 15.04 13.31
N GLN A 241 -11.70 15.13 14.29
CA GLN A 241 -11.38 15.81 15.55
C GLN A 241 -10.63 14.88 16.48
N TRP A 242 -9.80 15.45 17.33
CA TRP A 242 -9.19 14.67 18.40
C TRP A 242 -10.25 14.35 19.45
N ASP A 243 -10.43 13.07 19.77
CA ASP A 243 -11.33 12.58 20.82
C ASP A 243 -10.55 11.92 21.95
#